data_b729b016bde56d78c678044a17913b4e
#
_entry.id   b729b016bde56d78c678044a17913b4e
#
_cell.length_a   1.000
_cell.length_b   1.000
_cell.length_c   1.000
_cell.angle_alpha   90.00
_cell.angle_beta   90.00
_cell.angle_gamma   90.00
#
_symmetry.space_group_name_H-M   'P 1'
#
loop_
_entity.id
_entity.type
_entity.pdbx_description
1 polymer ?
#
loop_
_entity_poly.entity_id
_entity_poly.type
_entity_poly.pdbx_seq_one_letter_code
_entity_poly.pdbx_strand_id
1 'polypeptide(L)'
;VGGARTALFNWLFARRHGGVFVLRVEDTDEARNTDEAKEAIFGGMKWLGLDWDEGPQVGGGFGPYFQSERREIYDRWFAKLVDAGRVYEDGGAWRFRFDRRPVTMHDLVCGEVTIDYRDESNTPDMVVKRSDGSYVFHFVNVVDDLEMRISHVIRGEDHLMNTPKHLQLIEAFGMEAPKYAHIPLILNPDGSKMSKRDEGAAVGDYPRQGFLPSAVVNFIAMLGWSPKNDEEIFNIDELVSRFSLEQVNRAPARFDLEKCQWVNQQHLMRLDAASFAREARPFVEQAGLPIGDSFESVMAAVKDKVRLLTEVPKAVEFLLRDDFSYDGEAMAKAESNPAVRDVFGKLAGLFDKIDEWSADAAKAALSEAAASAGAKVGQMMFPLRVALTGRGQGPDMADVLNILGKQRCISRVNVFNQKLA
;
A
#
# COMPACT_ATOMS: atom_id res chain seq x y z
N VAL A 1 -0.18 -6.13 5.72
CA VAL A 1 0.15 -6.43 4.29
C VAL A 1 -0.17 -7.88 3.94
N GLY A 2 0.22 -8.90 4.73
CA GLY A 2 -0.01 -10.30 4.37
C GLY A 2 -1.48 -10.65 4.09
N GLY A 3 -2.39 -10.31 5.00
CA GLY A 3 -3.83 -10.50 4.79
C GLY A 3 -4.38 -9.66 3.63
N ALA A 4 -3.90 -8.42 3.48
CA ALA A 4 -4.30 -7.55 2.37
C ALA A 4 -3.87 -8.11 1.00
N ARG A 5 -2.67 -8.71 0.91
CA ARG A 5 -2.21 -9.41 -0.30
C ARG A 5 -3.10 -10.60 -0.64
N THR A 6 -3.43 -11.41 0.37
CA THR A 6 -4.33 -12.55 0.17
C THR A 6 -5.69 -12.07 -0.34
N ALA A 7 -6.26 -11.03 0.27
CA ALA A 7 -7.52 -10.43 -0.18
C ALA A 7 -7.40 -9.88 -1.62
N LEU A 8 -6.34 -9.13 -1.91
CA LEU A 8 -6.09 -8.56 -3.25
C LEU A 8 -5.98 -9.65 -4.32
N PHE A 9 -5.26 -10.75 -4.08
CA PHE A 9 -5.11 -11.83 -5.06
C PHE A 9 -6.43 -12.53 -5.34
N ASN A 10 -7.25 -12.77 -4.31
CA ASN A 10 -8.62 -13.28 -4.49
C ASN A 10 -9.49 -12.29 -5.26
N TRP A 11 -9.42 -11.01 -4.92
CA TRP A 11 -10.18 -9.95 -5.58
C TRP A 11 -9.80 -9.82 -7.06
N LEU A 12 -8.50 -9.74 -7.37
CA LEU A 12 -7.99 -9.66 -8.75
C LEU A 12 -8.42 -10.88 -9.57
N PHE A 13 -8.32 -12.08 -8.97
CA PHE A 13 -8.74 -13.30 -9.62
C PHE A 13 -10.25 -13.29 -9.91
N ALA A 14 -11.08 -12.93 -8.95
CA ALA A 14 -12.52 -12.82 -9.11
C ALA A 14 -12.89 -11.78 -10.19
N ARG A 15 -12.33 -10.57 -10.13
CA ARG A 15 -12.61 -9.51 -11.10
C ARG A 15 -12.19 -9.91 -12.52
N ARG A 16 -11.02 -10.53 -12.69
CA ARG A 16 -10.55 -10.99 -14.00
C ARG A 16 -11.49 -12.03 -14.65
N HIS A 17 -12.04 -12.92 -13.85
CA HIS A 17 -12.89 -14.00 -14.33
C HIS A 17 -14.40 -13.70 -14.27
N GLY A 18 -14.79 -12.48 -13.94
CA GLY A 18 -16.21 -12.11 -13.76
C GLY A 18 -16.89 -12.91 -12.64
N GLY A 19 -16.10 -13.34 -11.64
CA GLY A 19 -16.56 -14.09 -10.48
C GLY A 19 -17.06 -13.18 -9.35
N VAL A 20 -17.49 -13.83 -8.26
CA VAL A 20 -17.99 -13.18 -7.03
C VAL A 20 -16.89 -13.24 -5.97
N PHE A 21 -16.57 -12.10 -5.40
CA PHE A 21 -15.66 -12.00 -4.26
C PHE A 21 -16.46 -11.92 -2.95
N VAL A 22 -16.33 -12.97 -2.13
CA VAL A 22 -17.06 -13.11 -0.86
C VAL A 22 -16.16 -12.74 0.30
N LEU A 23 -16.60 -11.86 1.19
CA LEU A 23 -15.94 -11.58 2.46
C LEU A 23 -16.62 -12.37 3.58
N ARG A 24 -15.88 -13.23 4.25
CA ARG A 24 -16.28 -13.99 5.44
C ARG A 24 -15.40 -13.62 6.62
N VAL A 25 -16.01 -13.37 7.78
CA VAL A 25 -15.31 -13.01 9.00
C VAL A 25 -15.16 -14.26 9.90
N GLU A 26 -13.92 -14.62 10.20
CA GLU A 26 -13.57 -15.74 11.07
C GLU A 26 -13.48 -15.25 12.51
N ASP A 27 -14.61 -15.12 13.19
CA ASP A 27 -14.76 -14.54 14.53
C ASP A 27 -15.11 -15.57 15.63
N THR A 28 -14.70 -16.81 15.45
CA THR A 28 -14.93 -17.89 16.43
C THR A 28 -14.06 -17.80 17.68
N ASP A 29 -13.01 -16.97 17.69
CA ASP A 29 -12.15 -16.70 18.86
C ASP A 29 -12.54 -15.34 19.46
N GLU A 30 -13.46 -15.34 20.42
CA GLU A 30 -13.99 -14.13 21.06
C GLU A 30 -12.90 -13.23 21.68
N ALA A 31 -11.80 -13.81 22.15
CA ALA A 31 -10.72 -13.04 22.77
C ALA A 31 -9.93 -12.17 21.78
N ARG A 32 -10.00 -12.47 20.50
CA ARG A 32 -9.27 -11.78 19.42
C ARG A 32 -10.16 -10.94 18.51
N ASN A 33 -11.48 -11.07 18.61
CA ASN A 33 -12.45 -10.47 17.72
C ASN A 33 -13.16 -9.28 18.35
N THR A 34 -12.43 -8.18 18.50
CA THR A 34 -13.02 -6.91 18.91
C THR A 34 -13.67 -6.20 17.72
N ASP A 35 -14.65 -5.34 17.98
CA ASP A 35 -15.29 -4.56 16.90
C ASP A 35 -14.31 -3.62 16.23
N GLU A 36 -13.31 -3.09 16.96
CA GLU A 36 -12.22 -2.28 16.39
C GLU A 36 -11.37 -3.10 15.39
N ALA A 37 -11.12 -4.38 15.65
CA ALA A 37 -10.39 -5.25 14.73
C ALA A 37 -11.17 -5.52 13.44
N LYS A 38 -12.49 -5.71 13.54
CA LYS A 38 -13.39 -5.86 12.37
C LYS A 38 -13.44 -4.57 11.54
N GLU A 39 -13.64 -3.42 12.19
CA GLU A 39 -13.64 -2.11 11.52
C GLU A 39 -12.30 -1.80 10.86
N ALA A 40 -11.18 -2.17 11.46
CA ALA A 40 -9.87 -2.01 10.85
C ALA A 40 -9.70 -2.84 9.56
N ILE A 41 -10.28 -4.06 9.52
CA ILE A 41 -10.30 -4.89 8.32
C ILE A 41 -11.15 -4.23 7.22
N PHE A 42 -12.40 -3.86 7.55
CA PHE A 42 -13.30 -3.23 6.59
C PHE A 42 -12.76 -1.88 6.09
N GLY A 43 -12.23 -1.05 7.00
CA GLY A 43 -11.60 0.21 6.65
C GLY A 43 -10.38 0.03 5.75
N GLY A 44 -9.53 -0.95 6.04
CA GLY A 44 -8.37 -1.27 5.21
C GLY A 44 -8.76 -1.75 3.80
N MET A 45 -9.76 -2.63 3.69
CA MET A 45 -10.29 -3.10 2.41
C MET A 45 -10.87 -1.94 1.58
N LYS A 46 -11.72 -1.11 2.19
CA LYS A 46 -12.31 0.07 1.55
C LYS A 46 -11.26 1.07 1.09
N TRP A 47 -10.25 1.33 1.92
CA TRP A 47 -9.18 2.25 1.56
C TRP A 47 -8.35 1.74 0.37
N LEU A 48 -8.11 0.43 0.29
CA LEU A 48 -7.45 -0.20 -0.85
C LEU A 48 -8.34 -0.27 -2.11
N GLY A 49 -9.63 0.08 -2.01
CA GLY A 49 -10.58 -0.06 -3.11
C GLY A 49 -11.01 -1.51 -3.39
N LEU A 50 -10.84 -2.39 -2.41
CA LEU A 50 -11.24 -3.80 -2.50
C LEU A 50 -12.65 -3.97 -1.94
N ASP A 51 -13.63 -3.76 -2.78
CA ASP A 51 -15.04 -4.03 -2.51
C ASP A 51 -15.32 -5.54 -2.56
N TRP A 52 -16.40 -5.96 -1.90
CA TRP A 52 -16.88 -7.34 -1.95
C TRP A 52 -18.34 -7.40 -2.44
N ASP A 53 -18.61 -8.46 -3.21
CA ASP A 53 -19.91 -8.64 -3.84
C ASP A 53 -20.92 -9.28 -2.88
N GLU A 54 -20.41 -10.07 -1.92
CA GLU A 54 -21.17 -10.80 -0.93
C GLU A 54 -20.43 -10.81 0.40
N GLY A 55 -21.14 -10.58 1.51
CA GLY A 55 -20.50 -10.53 2.82
C GLY A 55 -21.16 -9.56 3.80
N PRO A 56 -20.50 -9.24 4.93
CA PRO A 56 -20.98 -8.23 5.88
C PRO A 56 -21.23 -6.90 5.18
N GLN A 57 -22.26 -6.17 5.62
CA GLN A 57 -22.70 -4.87 5.12
C GLN A 57 -23.36 -4.88 3.73
N VAL A 58 -23.09 -5.86 2.86
CA VAL A 58 -23.69 -5.95 1.53
C VAL A 58 -24.73 -7.08 1.41
N GLY A 59 -24.64 -8.10 2.30
CA GLY A 59 -25.53 -9.26 2.24
C GLY A 59 -25.13 -10.24 1.16
N GLY A 60 -26.09 -11.05 0.69
CA GLY A 60 -25.91 -12.04 -0.37
C GLY A 60 -26.74 -13.30 -0.13
N GLY A 61 -26.50 -14.36 -0.95
CA GLY A 61 -27.28 -15.59 -0.94
C GLY A 61 -26.84 -16.65 0.06
N PHE A 62 -25.63 -16.53 0.65
CA PHE A 62 -25.01 -17.60 1.45
C PHE A 62 -24.71 -17.20 2.91
N GLY A 63 -25.34 -16.09 3.38
CA GLY A 63 -25.18 -15.65 4.78
C GLY A 63 -25.68 -16.69 5.80
N PRO A 64 -25.40 -16.42 7.12
CA PRO A 64 -24.65 -15.28 7.65
C PRO A 64 -23.14 -15.36 7.32
N TYR A 65 -22.43 -14.20 7.40
CA TYR A 65 -21.03 -14.09 6.98
C TYR A 65 -20.06 -13.97 8.15
N PHE A 66 -20.55 -14.01 9.37
CA PHE A 66 -19.75 -14.16 10.59
C PHE A 66 -19.82 -15.62 11.02
N GLN A 67 -18.67 -16.23 11.23
CA GLN A 67 -18.63 -17.67 11.61
C GLN A 67 -19.31 -17.93 12.95
N SER A 68 -19.29 -16.99 13.87
CA SER A 68 -20.01 -17.05 15.15
C SER A 68 -21.53 -17.23 15.00
N GLU A 69 -22.11 -16.78 13.90
CA GLU A 69 -23.54 -16.84 13.60
C GLU A 69 -23.97 -18.12 12.84
N ARG A 70 -23.01 -19.01 12.49
CA ARG A 70 -23.24 -20.15 11.58
C ARG A 70 -23.39 -21.51 12.32
N ARG A 71 -23.56 -21.47 13.63
CA ARG A 71 -23.60 -22.68 14.48
C ARG A 71 -24.53 -23.77 13.95
N GLU A 72 -25.76 -23.43 13.56
CA GLU A 72 -26.75 -24.40 13.05
C GLU A 72 -26.30 -25.04 11.73
N ILE A 73 -25.59 -24.31 10.90
CA ILE A 73 -24.99 -24.85 9.67
C ILE A 73 -23.95 -25.89 10.03
N TYR A 74 -23.06 -25.59 10.96
CA TYR A 74 -22.01 -26.51 11.41
C TYR A 74 -22.59 -27.75 12.06
N ASP A 75 -23.64 -27.62 12.88
CA ASP A 75 -24.32 -28.78 13.51
C ASP A 75 -24.93 -29.71 12.45
N ARG A 76 -25.53 -29.18 11.39
CA ARG A 76 -26.08 -30.01 10.27
C ARG A 76 -24.98 -30.78 9.53
N TRP A 77 -23.85 -30.13 9.25
CA TRP A 77 -22.74 -30.76 8.55
C TRP A 77 -22.00 -31.78 9.47
N PHE A 78 -21.91 -31.50 10.75
CA PHE A 78 -21.33 -32.41 11.71
C PHE A 78 -22.19 -33.69 11.82
N ALA A 79 -23.50 -33.58 11.85
CA ALA A 79 -24.41 -34.74 11.85
C ALA A 79 -24.16 -35.67 10.66
N LYS A 80 -23.88 -35.13 9.45
CA LYS A 80 -23.52 -35.98 8.28
C LYS A 80 -22.27 -36.82 8.54
N LEU A 81 -21.27 -36.28 9.23
CA LEU A 81 -20.06 -37.06 9.60
C LEU A 81 -20.34 -38.14 10.64
N VAL A 82 -21.25 -37.88 11.57
CA VAL A 82 -21.69 -38.87 12.56
C VAL A 82 -22.42 -40.01 11.86
N ASP A 83 -23.38 -39.68 11.00
CA ASP A 83 -24.17 -40.65 10.22
C ASP A 83 -23.29 -41.50 9.29
N ALA A 84 -22.24 -40.91 8.72
CA ALA A 84 -21.27 -41.59 7.88
C ALA A 84 -20.22 -42.40 8.67
N GLY A 85 -20.24 -42.37 10.01
CA GLY A 85 -19.27 -43.04 10.85
C GLY A 85 -17.83 -42.48 10.72
N ARG A 86 -17.70 -41.21 10.25
CA ARG A 86 -16.40 -40.59 9.98
C ARG A 86 -15.81 -39.83 11.18
N VAL A 87 -16.56 -39.76 12.29
CA VAL A 87 -16.11 -39.12 13.52
C VAL A 87 -16.34 -40.08 14.72
N TYR A 88 -15.53 -39.90 15.76
CA TYR A 88 -15.64 -40.59 17.02
C TYR A 88 -15.27 -39.67 18.19
N GLU A 89 -15.80 -39.94 19.35
CA GLU A 89 -15.51 -39.23 20.58
C GLU A 89 -14.22 -39.74 21.22
N ASP A 90 -13.35 -38.81 21.62
CA ASP A 90 -12.11 -39.07 22.33
C ASP A 90 -11.87 -37.98 23.39
N GLY A 91 -11.99 -38.34 24.67
CA GLY A 91 -11.80 -37.43 25.79
C GLY A 91 -12.76 -36.22 25.80
N GLY A 92 -14.00 -36.41 25.33
CA GLY A 92 -15.02 -35.37 25.22
C GLY A 92 -14.92 -34.53 23.96
N ALA A 93 -13.85 -34.62 23.19
CA ALA A 93 -13.72 -33.99 21.87
C ALA A 93 -14.08 -35.00 20.77
N TRP A 94 -14.50 -34.50 19.62
CA TRP A 94 -14.79 -35.31 18.46
C TRP A 94 -13.68 -35.20 17.43
N ARG A 95 -13.20 -36.38 16.97
CA ARG A 95 -12.13 -36.49 15.99
C ARG A 95 -12.66 -37.03 14.67
N PHE A 96 -12.17 -36.44 13.57
CA PHE A 96 -12.38 -36.94 12.22
C PHE A 96 -11.38 -38.06 11.93
N ARG A 97 -11.88 -39.18 11.47
CA ARG A 97 -11.10 -40.37 11.12
C ARG A 97 -10.53 -40.24 9.73
N PHE A 98 -9.22 -40.11 9.61
CA PHE A 98 -8.54 -40.07 8.31
C PHE A 98 -8.53 -41.45 7.63
N ASP A 99 -8.68 -41.46 6.33
CA ASP A 99 -8.34 -42.61 5.51
C ASP A 99 -6.82 -42.81 5.52
N ARG A 100 -6.38 -44.02 5.84
CA ARG A 100 -4.96 -44.36 5.99
C ARG A 100 -4.30 -44.65 4.64
N ARG A 101 -4.25 -43.62 3.79
CA ARG A 101 -3.67 -43.61 2.43
C ARG A 101 -2.93 -42.33 2.13
N PRO A 102 -2.05 -42.29 1.11
CA PRO A 102 -1.53 -41.04 0.61
C PRO A 102 -2.67 -40.17 0.03
N VAL A 103 -2.60 -38.86 0.28
CA VAL A 103 -3.52 -37.86 -0.24
C VAL A 103 -2.69 -36.85 -1.03
N THR A 104 -2.97 -36.78 -2.31
CA THR A 104 -2.30 -35.83 -3.22
C THR A 104 -3.24 -34.69 -3.55
N MET A 105 -2.72 -33.48 -3.48
CA MET A 105 -3.38 -32.28 -4.00
C MET A 105 -2.60 -31.71 -5.17
N HIS A 106 -3.31 -31.08 -6.11
CA HIS A 106 -2.73 -30.33 -7.22
C HIS A 106 -2.95 -28.84 -6.96
N ASP A 107 -1.92 -28.19 -6.44
CA ASP A 107 -1.97 -26.77 -6.11
C ASP A 107 -1.58 -25.94 -7.34
N LEU A 108 -2.33 -24.86 -7.62
CA LEU A 108 -2.13 -24.03 -8.81
C LEU A 108 -0.82 -23.22 -8.79
N VAL A 109 -0.22 -23.03 -7.59
CA VAL A 109 1.05 -22.31 -7.42
C VAL A 109 2.18 -23.27 -7.03
N CYS A 110 1.98 -24.08 -5.97
CA CYS A 110 3.00 -24.97 -5.42
C CYS A 110 3.18 -26.25 -6.25
N GLY A 111 2.21 -26.62 -7.09
CA GLY A 111 2.22 -27.86 -7.85
C GLY A 111 1.70 -29.05 -7.03
N GLU A 112 2.22 -30.24 -7.31
CA GLU A 112 1.76 -31.46 -6.65
C GLU A 112 2.37 -31.61 -5.25
N VAL A 113 1.51 -31.83 -4.25
CA VAL A 113 1.91 -32.09 -2.85
C VAL A 113 1.18 -33.32 -2.34
N THR A 114 1.91 -34.29 -1.81
CA THR A 114 1.38 -35.55 -1.27
C THR A 114 1.71 -35.68 0.22
N ILE A 115 0.70 -35.99 1.03
CA ILE A 115 0.87 -36.36 2.45
C ILE A 115 0.46 -37.80 2.62
N ASP A 116 1.31 -38.56 3.29
CA ASP A 116 1.03 -39.97 3.59
C ASP A 116 0.38 -40.11 4.98
N TYR A 117 -0.88 -40.59 5.00
CA TYR A 117 -1.66 -40.77 6.22
C TYR A 117 -1.61 -42.21 6.74
N ARG A 118 -0.82 -43.13 6.16
CA ARG A 118 -0.70 -44.50 6.62
C ARG A 118 -0.09 -44.62 8.01
N ASP A 119 0.77 -43.70 8.39
CA ASP A 119 1.35 -43.66 9.73
C ASP A 119 0.54 -42.69 10.62
N GLU A 120 -0.25 -43.29 11.52
CA GLU A 120 -1.09 -42.55 12.47
C GLU A 120 -0.29 -41.72 13.49
N SER A 121 0.93 -42.16 13.83
CA SER A 121 1.78 -41.44 14.79
C SER A 121 2.20 -40.10 14.27
N ASN A 122 2.42 -39.97 12.96
CA ASN A 122 2.80 -38.74 12.26
C ASN A 122 1.57 -37.94 11.79
N THR A 123 0.45 -38.61 11.56
CA THR A 123 -0.79 -38.02 11.05
C THR A 123 -1.99 -38.42 11.88
N PRO A 124 -2.08 -38.02 13.17
CA PRO A 124 -3.19 -38.36 14.05
C PRO A 124 -4.52 -37.80 13.55
N ASP A 125 -5.59 -38.48 13.90
CA ASP A 125 -6.95 -38.04 13.57
C ASP A 125 -7.23 -36.64 14.09
N MET A 126 -7.90 -35.83 13.25
CA MET A 126 -8.05 -34.40 13.45
C MET A 126 -9.26 -34.10 14.35
N VAL A 127 -9.06 -33.30 15.40
CA VAL A 127 -10.19 -32.74 16.16
C VAL A 127 -11.03 -31.86 15.24
N VAL A 128 -12.35 -32.06 15.23
CA VAL A 128 -13.33 -31.26 14.49
C VAL A 128 -14.29 -30.50 15.39
N LYS A 129 -14.53 -31.04 16.62
CA LYS A 129 -15.35 -30.40 17.65
C LYS A 129 -14.70 -30.60 19.01
N ARG A 130 -14.52 -29.51 19.76
CA ARG A 130 -13.89 -29.54 21.09
C ARG A 130 -14.87 -30.03 22.15
N SER A 131 -14.36 -30.37 23.34
CA SER A 131 -15.15 -30.78 24.49
C SER A 131 -16.15 -29.75 25.01
N ASP A 132 -15.86 -28.44 24.77
CA ASP A 132 -16.78 -27.32 25.05
C ASP A 132 -17.89 -27.21 24.00
N GLY A 133 -17.87 -28.07 22.99
CA GLY A 133 -18.82 -28.06 21.89
C GLY A 133 -18.50 -27.07 20.75
N SER A 134 -17.42 -26.31 20.82
CA SER A 134 -16.99 -25.41 19.73
C SER A 134 -16.37 -26.20 18.58
N TYR A 135 -16.59 -25.74 17.36
CA TYR A 135 -15.97 -26.31 16.16
C TYR A 135 -14.59 -25.71 15.91
N VAL A 136 -13.70 -26.49 15.31
CA VAL A 136 -12.34 -26.02 15.02
C VAL A 136 -12.23 -25.45 13.61
N PHE A 137 -11.22 -24.62 13.41
CA PHE A 137 -10.89 -23.97 12.14
C PHE A 137 -11.00 -24.88 10.92
N HIS A 138 -10.39 -26.06 10.95
CA HIS A 138 -10.40 -27.00 9.81
C HIS A 138 -11.80 -27.41 9.38
N PHE A 139 -12.71 -27.64 10.34
CA PHE A 139 -14.08 -28.02 10.04
C PHE A 139 -14.90 -26.84 9.53
N VAL A 140 -14.87 -25.71 10.25
CA VAL A 140 -15.69 -24.55 9.88
C VAL A 140 -15.31 -23.99 8.51
N ASN A 141 -14.00 -23.91 8.19
CA ASN A 141 -13.56 -23.43 6.89
C ASN A 141 -14.04 -24.31 5.73
N VAL A 142 -13.91 -25.64 5.87
CA VAL A 142 -14.37 -26.57 4.84
C VAL A 142 -15.89 -26.45 4.65
N VAL A 143 -16.66 -26.42 5.75
CA VAL A 143 -18.11 -26.29 5.68
C VAL A 143 -18.51 -24.99 5.00
N ASP A 144 -17.88 -23.89 5.37
CA ASP A 144 -18.20 -22.57 4.80
C ASP A 144 -17.84 -22.48 3.33
N ASP A 145 -16.69 -23.03 2.92
CA ASP A 145 -16.29 -23.05 1.52
C ASP A 145 -17.29 -23.87 0.66
N LEU A 146 -17.78 -24.99 1.19
CA LEU A 146 -18.78 -25.80 0.51
C LEU A 146 -20.16 -25.13 0.46
N GLU A 147 -20.64 -24.59 1.59
CA GLU A 147 -21.93 -23.89 1.69
C GLU A 147 -21.98 -22.64 0.80
N MET A 148 -20.88 -21.87 0.78
CA MET A 148 -20.74 -20.65 -0.04
C MET A 148 -20.30 -20.95 -1.48
N ARG A 149 -20.18 -22.25 -1.85
CA ARG A 149 -19.79 -22.70 -3.20
C ARG A 149 -18.50 -22.04 -3.71
N ILE A 150 -17.51 -21.95 -2.83
CA ILE A 150 -16.20 -21.39 -3.18
C ILE A 150 -15.54 -22.29 -4.22
N SER A 151 -15.22 -21.73 -5.38
CA SER A 151 -14.59 -22.47 -6.48
C SER A 151 -13.05 -22.50 -6.38
N HIS A 152 -12.45 -21.47 -5.77
CA HIS A 152 -11.00 -21.32 -5.63
C HIS A 152 -10.66 -20.82 -4.23
N VAL A 153 -9.72 -21.48 -3.58
CA VAL A 153 -9.14 -21.08 -2.29
C VAL A 153 -7.72 -20.60 -2.54
N ILE A 154 -7.53 -19.28 -2.50
CA ILE A 154 -6.22 -18.62 -2.65
C ILE A 154 -5.81 -18.11 -1.28
N ARG A 155 -4.76 -18.67 -0.66
CA ARG A 155 -4.36 -18.38 0.73
C ARG A 155 -2.85 -18.52 0.94
N GLY A 156 -2.35 -18.12 2.10
CA GLY A 156 -0.93 -18.26 2.43
C GLY A 156 -0.46 -19.72 2.48
N GLU A 157 0.79 -19.97 2.09
CA GLU A 157 1.41 -21.30 2.08
C GLU A 157 1.57 -21.92 3.47
N ASP A 158 1.43 -21.15 4.54
CA ASP A 158 1.36 -21.66 5.92
C ASP A 158 0.16 -22.58 6.15
N HIS A 159 -0.84 -22.55 5.26
CA HIS A 159 -1.96 -23.50 5.24
C HIS A 159 -1.78 -24.68 4.25
N LEU A 160 -0.65 -24.78 3.56
CA LEU A 160 -0.41 -25.82 2.54
C LEU A 160 -0.62 -27.23 3.11
N MET A 161 -0.04 -27.51 4.29
CA MET A 161 -0.15 -28.81 4.97
C MET A 161 -1.54 -29.08 5.58
N ASN A 162 -2.43 -28.09 5.60
CA ASN A 162 -3.81 -28.28 6.05
C ASN A 162 -4.71 -28.80 4.93
N THR A 163 -4.38 -28.50 3.67
CA THR A 163 -5.22 -28.82 2.52
C THR A 163 -5.49 -30.31 2.34
N PRO A 164 -4.52 -31.24 2.47
CA PRO A 164 -4.81 -32.68 2.41
C PRO A 164 -5.80 -33.16 3.49
N LYS A 165 -5.82 -32.53 4.68
CA LYS A 165 -6.83 -32.80 5.72
C LYS A 165 -8.21 -32.32 5.27
N HIS A 166 -8.29 -31.14 4.66
CA HIS A 166 -9.51 -30.58 4.13
C HIS A 166 -10.07 -31.43 2.99
N LEU A 167 -9.20 -31.94 2.10
CA LEU A 167 -9.61 -32.82 1.01
C LEU A 167 -10.27 -34.10 1.52
N GLN A 168 -9.72 -34.74 2.55
CA GLN A 168 -10.34 -35.92 3.14
C GLN A 168 -11.70 -35.60 3.79
N LEU A 169 -11.83 -34.42 4.41
CA LEU A 169 -13.08 -33.97 5.02
C LEU A 169 -14.14 -33.70 3.95
N ILE A 170 -13.75 -33.04 2.85
CA ILE A 170 -14.64 -32.78 1.70
C ILE A 170 -15.11 -34.09 1.05
N GLU A 171 -14.20 -35.03 0.87
CA GLU A 171 -14.51 -36.36 0.33
C GLU A 171 -15.48 -37.12 1.24
N ALA A 172 -15.31 -37.03 2.57
CA ALA A 172 -16.24 -37.62 3.53
C ALA A 172 -17.66 -37.05 3.47
N PHE A 173 -17.79 -35.79 3.01
CA PHE A 173 -19.08 -35.17 2.72
C PHE A 173 -19.65 -35.57 1.35
N GLY A 174 -18.92 -36.27 0.51
CA GLY A 174 -19.29 -36.63 -0.85
C GLY A 174 -19.36 -35.43 -1.78
N MET A 175 -18.56 -34.38 -1.51
CA MET A 175 -18.56 -33.13 -2.25
C MET A 175 -17.31 -33.01 -3.11
N GLU A 176 -17.37 -32.15 -4.12
CA GLU A 176 -16.22 -31.79 -4.94
C GLU A 176 -15.41 -30.69 -4.24
N ALA A 177 -14.07 -30.83 -4.25
CA ALA A 177 -13.18 -29.86 -3.63
C ALA A 177 -12.99 -28.61 -4.52
N PRO A 178 -12.86 -27.43 -3.92
CA PRO A 178 -12.40 -26.24 -4.65
C PRO A 178 -10.98 -26.43 -5.15
N LYS A 179 -10.56 -25.63 -6.13
CA LYS A 179 -9.17 -25.54 -6.53
C LYS A 179 -8.39 -24.74 -5.50
N TYR A 180 -7.16 -25.17 -5.21
CA TYR A 180 -6.29 -24.53 -4.22
C TYR A 180 -5.12 -23.83 -4.88
N ALA A 181 -4.76 -22.67 -4.35
CA ALA A 181 -3.56 -21.91 -4.72
C ALA A 181 -2.91 -21.37 -3.43
N HIS A 182 -1.73 -21.88 -3.08
CA HIS A 182 -1.00 -21.41 -1.91
C HIS A 182 0.06 -20.39 -2.32
N ILE A 183 -0.11 -19.16 -1.89
CA ILE A 183 0.78 -18.04 -2.22
C ILE A 183 1.92 -17.97 -1.20
N PRO A 184 3.15 -17.60 -1.65
CA PRO A 184 4.35 -17.65 -0.82
C PRO A 184 4.25 -16.68 0.38
N LEU A 185 5.07 -16.90 1.40
CA LEU A 185 5.20 -15.99 2.54
C LEU A 185 5.77 -14.64 2.12
N ILE A 186 5.48 -13.62 2.92
CA ILE A 186 6.20 -12.34 2.88
C ILE A 186 7.25 -12.38 3.98
N LEU A 187 8.48 -12.07 3.62
CA LEU A 187 9.63 -12.00 4.52
C LEU A 187 10.06 -10.56 4.71
N ASN A 188 10.61 -10.28 5.86
CA ASN A 188 11.36 -9.06 6.13
C ASN A 188 12.66 -9.01 5.31
N PRO A 189 13.33 -7.85 5.21
CA PRO A 189 14.62 -7.75 4.51
C PRO A 189 15.69 -8.71 5.03
N ASP A 190 15.66 -9.05 6.31
CA ASP A 190 16.58 -10.00 6.95
C ASP A 190 16.24 -11.48 6.68
N GLY A 191 15.12 -11.75 6.01
CA GLY A 191 14.66 -13.11 5.69
C GLY A 191 13.76 -13.75 6.74
N SER A 192 13.47 -13.10 7.86
CA SER A 192 12.49 -13.55 8.83
C SER A 192 11.06 -13.41 8.30
N LYS A 193 10.12 -14.25 8.77
CA LYS A 193 8.71 -14.12 8.39
C LYS A 193 8.14 -12.80 8.92
N MET A 194 7.55 -11.99 8.03
CA MET A 194 6.90 -10.73 8.39
C MET A 194 5.75 -10.97 9.37
N SER A 195 5.77 -10.26 10.49
CA SER A 195 4.75 -10.31 11.53
C SER A 195 3.83 -9.09 11.48
N LYS A 196 2.69 -9.15 12.18
CA LYS A 196 1.76 -8.00 12.26
C LYS A 196 2.34 -6.77 12.98
N ARG A 197 3.48 -6.91 13.68
CA ARG A 197 4.13 -5.86 14.45
C ARG A 197 5.28 -5.19 13.70
N ASP A 198 5.65 -5.73 12.54
CA ASP A 198 6.76 -5.21 11.76
C ASP A 198 6.35 -3.94 11.02
N GLU A 199 7.32 -3.07 10.76
CA GLU A 199 7.10 -1.84 10.03
C GLU A 199 6.51 -2.13 8.64
N GLY A 200 5.51 -1.36 8.26
CA GLY A 200 4.79 -1.54 6.99
C GLY A 200 3.81 -2.71 6.98
N ALA A 201 3.67 -3.50 8.06
CA ALA A 201 2.75 -4.64 8.07
C ALA A 201 1.27 -4.23 8.17
N ALA A 202 0.96 -3.12 8.86
CA ALA A 202 -0.39 -2.65 9.09
C ALA A 202 -0.87 -1.73 7.95
N VAL A 203 -1.89 -2.16 7.19
CA VAL A 203 -2.45 -1.36 6.07
C VAL A 203 -3.04 -0.04 6.56
N GLY A 204 -3.61 0.02 7.75
CA GLY A 204 -4.19 1.24 8.33
C GLY A 204 -3.20 2.37 8.62
N ASP A 205 -1.89 2.12 8.53
CA ASP A 205 -0.88 3.15 8.74
C ASP A 205 -0.53 3.91 7.46
N TYR A 206 -0.66 3.30 6.31
CA TYR A 206 -0.28 3.89 5.02
C TYR A 206 -0.97 5.22 4.70
N PRO A 207 -2.29 5.41 4.96
CA PRO A 207 -2.93 6.72 4.76
C PRO A 207 -2.25 7.84 5.53
N ARG A 208 -1.94 7.60 6.82
CA ARG A 208 -1.28 8.58 7.69
C ARG A 208 0.17 8.86 7.30
N GLN A 209 0.83 7.88 6.69
CA GLN A 209 2.18 8.02 6.16
C GLN A 209 2.21 8.73 4.80
N GLY A 210 1.06 8.99 4.19
CA GLY A 210 0.96 9.72 2.93
C GLY A 210 1.11 8.86 1.68
N PHE A 211 0.81 7.56 1.77
CA PHE A 211 0.72 6.68 0.61
C PHE A 211 -0.64 6.81 -0.08
N LEU A 212 -0.64 6.66 -1.41
CA LEU A 212 -1.84 6.50 -2.21
C LEU A 212 -2.35 5.05 -2.14
N PRO A 213 -3.67 4.81 -2.06
CA PRO A 213 -4.24 3.46 -2.13
C PRO A 213 -3.78 2.69 -3.36
N SER A 214 -3.80 3.32 -4.53
CA SER A 214 -3.39 2.72 -5.80
C SER A 214 -1.93 2.27 -5.80
N ALA A 215 -1.05 3.02 -5.15
CA ALA A 215 0.36 2.66 -5.02
C ALA A 215 0.56 1.45 -4.11
N VAL A 216 -0.15 1.40 -2.99
CA VAL A 216 -0.07 0.28 -2.05
C VAL A 216 -0.65 -0.98 -2.67
N VAL A 217 -1.77 -0.89 -3.39
CA VAL A 217 -2.35 -2.02 -4.15
C VAL A 217 -1.35 -2.54 -5.18
N ASN A 218 -0.73 -1.66 -5.96
CA ASN A 218 0.29 -2.04 -6.94
C ASN A 218 1.49 -2.74 -6.27
N PHE A 219 2.03 -2.14 -5.20
CA PHE A 219 3.16 -2.71 -4.47
C PHE A 219 2.82 -4.09 -3.88
N ILE A 220 1.65 -4.23 -3.21
CA ILE A 220 1.21 -5.49 -2.63
C ILE A 220 1.00 -6.57 -3.71
N ALA A 221 0.47 -6.21 -4.87
CA ALA A 221 0.31 -7.15 -5.99
C ALA A 221 1.66 -7.75 -6.41
N MET A 222 2.73 -6.94 -6.44
CA MET A 222 4.06 -7.39 -6.81
C MET A 222 4.77 -8.22 -5.72
N LEU A 223 4.22 -8.31 -4.52
CA LEU A 223 4.74 -9.19 -3.48
C LEU A 223 4.37 -10.66 -3.74
N GLY A 224 5.04 -11.26 -4.71
CA GLY A 224 4.88 -12.67 -5.09
C GLY A 224 4.17 -12.89 -6.42
N TRP A 225 3.76 -11.85 -7.13
CA TRP A 225 3.28 -11.92 -8.51
C TRP A 225 4.12 -11.01 -9.42
N SER A 226 4.32 -11.42 -10.67
CA SER A 226 5.02 -10.64 -11.69
C SER A 226 4.43 -10.93 -13.07
N PRO A 227 4.18 -9.93 -13.92
CA PRO A 227 3.74 -10.13 -15.31
C PRO A 227 4.83 -10.70 -16.21
N LYS A 228 6.00 -11.06 -15.66
CA LYS A 228 7.18 -11.61 -16.37
C LYS A 228 7.73 -10.67 -17.46
N ASN A 229 7.59 -9.38 -17.25
CA ASN A 229 8.24 -8.31 -18.01
C ASN A 229 8.85 -7.30 -17.02
N ASP A 230 9.45 -6.22 -17.51
CA ASP A 230 10.10 -5.19 -16.68
C ASP A 230 9.12 -4.10 -16.17
N GLU A 231 7.83 -4.25 -16.42
CA GLU A 231 6.82 -3.30 -15.92
C GLU A 231 6.56 -3.53 -14.44
N GLU A 232 6.55 -2.45 -13.68
CA GLU A 232 6.36 -2.47 -12.23
C GLU A 232 5.23 -1.55 -11.74
N ILE A 233 4.71 -0.66 -12.61
CA ILE A 233 3.72 0.35 -12.22
C ILE A 233 2.43 0.11 -12.99
N PHE A 234 1.40 -0.27 -12.25
CA PHE A 234 0.09 -0.66 -12.76
C PHE A 234 -1.02 0.11 -12.07
N ASN A 235 -2.05 0.50 -12.81
CA ASN A 235 -3.33 0.84 -12.22
C ASN A 235 -4.16 -0.42 -11.95
N ILE A 236 -5.32 -0.26 -11.32
CA ILE A 236 -6.14 -1.40 -10.90
C ILE A 236 -6.69 -2.21 -12.08
N ASP A 237 -7.07 -1.55 -13.18
CA ASP A 237 -7.60 -2.21 -14.38
C ASP A 237 -6.52 -3.04 -15.10
N GLU A 238 -5.29 -2.51 -15.14
CA GLU A 238 -4.13 -3.22 -15.64
C GLU A 238 -3.82 -4.45 -14.79
N LEU A 239 -3.88 -4.32 -13.44
CA LEU A 239 -3.71 -5.46 -12.55
C LEU A 239 -4.79 -6.52 -12.78
N VAL A 240 -6.07 -6.13 -12.85
CA VAL A 240 -7.18 -7.06 -13.13
C VAL A 240 -6.98 -7.78 -14.45
N SER A 241 -6.61 -7.05 -15.51
CA SER A 241 -6.43 -7.65 -16.84
C SER A 241 -5.25 -8.61 -16.95
N ARG A 242 -4.20 -8.41 -16.13
CA ARG A 242 -2.94 -9.16 -16.24
C ARG A 242 -2.74 -10.23 -15.16
N PHE A 243 -3.40 -10.10 -14.01
CA PHE A 243 -3.22 -11.01 -12.89
C PHE A 243 -3.60 -12.44 -13.26
N SER A 244 -2.69 -13.39 -12.99
CA SER A 244 -2.98 -14.82 -13.11
C SER A 244 -2.23 -15.62 -12.05
N LEU A 245 -2.79 -16.76 -11.64
CA LEU A 245 -2.19 -17.63 -10.63
C LEU A 245 -0.93 -18.32 -11.16
N GLU A 246 -0.83 -18.55 -12.46
CA GLU A 246 0.34 -19.16 -13.11
C GLU A 246 1.57 -18.24 -13.06
N GLN A 247 1.36 -16.95 -12.84
CA GLN A 247 2.41 -15.95 -12.72
C GLN A 247 2.78 -15.63 -11.26
N VAL A 248 2.10 -16.29 -10.31
CA VAL A 248 2.49 -16.20 -8.89
C VAL A 248 3.79 -17.01 -8.69
N ASN A 249 4.77 -16.36 -8.07
CA ASN A 249 6.05 -16.99 -7.77
C ASN A 249 5.89 -18.00 -6.62
N ARG A 250 6.70 -19.08 -6.65
CA ARG A 250 6.76 -20.05 -5.56
C ARG A 250 7.67 -19.60 -4.41
N ALA A 251 8.66 -18.77 -4.73
CA ALA A 251 9.59 -18.26 -3.74
C ALA A 251 8.95 -17.15 -2.88
N PRO A 252 9.29 -17.08 -1.58
CA PRO A 252 8.86 -16.00 -0.71
C PRO A 252 9.24 -14.63 -1.26
N ALA A 253 8.32 -13.66 -1.12
CA ALA A 253 8.56 -12.27 -1.47
C ALA A 253 9.21 -11.52 -0.29
N ARG A 254 10.15 -10.63 -0.57
CA ARG A 254 10.73 -9.74 0.44
C ARG A 254 10.01 -8.41 0.44
N PHE A 255 9.59 -7.96 1.61
CA PHE A 255 9.03 -6.64 1.81
C PHE A 255 10.16 -5.60 1.77
N ASP A 256 9.99 -4.57 0.95
CA ASP A 256 10.93 -3.46 0.80
C ASP A 256 10.17 -2.15 0.87
N LEU A 257 10.32 -1.42 1.97
CA LEU A 257 9.62 -0.15 2.20
C LEU A 257 10.12 0.95 1.25
N GLU A 258 11.42 0.96 0.92
CA GLU A 258 11.96 1.94 -0.03
C GLU A 258 11.36 1.73 -1.44
N LYS A 259 11.20 0.46 -1.83
CA LYS A 259 10.52 0.12 -3.09
C LYS A 259 9.04 0.54 -3.04
N CYS A 260 8.36 0.36 -1.90
CA CYS A 260 6.99 0.83 -1.72
C CYS A 260 6.87 2.36 -1.88
N GLN A 261 7.80 3.11 -1.28
CA GLN A 261 7.87 4.57 -1.43
C GLN A 261 8.16 4.99 -2.87
N TRP A 262 9.04 4.27 -3.56
CA TRP A 262 9.31 4.53 -4.97
C TRP A 262 8.07 4.28 -5.84
N VAL A 263 7.36 3.17 -5.62
CA VAL A 263 6.08 2.91 -6.30
C VAL A 263 5.10 4.04 -6.04
N ASN A 264 5.01 4.52 -4.78
CA ASN A 264 4.13 5.64 -4.44
C ASN A 264 4.51 6.92 -5.19
N GLN A 265 5.80 7.24 -5.28
CA GLN A 265 6.28 8.38 -6.06
C GLN A 265 5.85 8.26 -7.54
N GLN A 266 5.97 7.06 -8.14
CA GLN A 266 5.55 6.86 -9.52
C GLN A 266 4.04 7.08 -9.71
N HIS A 267 3.22 6.66 -8.74
CA HIS A 267 1.78 6.93 -8.75
C HIS A 267 1.46 8.41 -8.55
N LEU A 268 2.15 9.09 -7.63
CA LEU A 268 2.01 10.55 -7.45
C LEU A 268 2.34 11.31 -8.74
N MET A 269 3.41 10.93 -9.42
CA MET A 269 3.83 11.54 -10.69
C MET A 269 2.82 11.34 -11.83
N ARG A 270 2.02 10.27 -11.80
CA ARG A 270 0.97 10.01 -12.81
C ARG A 270 -0.31 10.81 -12.59
N LEU A 271 -0.53 11.37 -11.40
CA LEU A 271 -1.68 12.23 -11.14
C LEU A 271 -1.57 13.52 -11.97
N ASP A 272 -2.69 14.04 -12.43
CA ASP A 272 -2.76 15.43 -12.91
C ASP A 272 -2.59 16.41 -11.74
N ALA A 273 -2.38 17.70 -12.04
CA ALA A 273 -2.12 18.74 -11.04
C ALA A 273 -3.28 18.85 -10.02
N ALA A 274 -4.52 18.84 -10.51
CA ALA A 274 -5.71 18.99 -9.67
C ALA A 274 -5.89 17.78 -8.75
N SER A 275 -5.68 16.57 -9.25
CA SER A 275 -5.74 15.33 -8.46
C SER A 275 -4.64 15.29 -7.41
N PHE A 276 -3.40 15.63 -7.76
CA PHE A 276 -2.31 15.70 -6.79
C PHE A 276 -2.61 16.75 -5.70
N ALA A 277 -3.09 17.93 -6.08
CA ALA A 277 -3.46 19.00 -5.14
C ALA A 277 -4.56 18.53 -4.17
N ARG A 278 -5.56 17.79 -4.66
CA ARG A 278 -6.63 17.23 -3.83
C ARG A 278 -6.09 16.25 -2.79
N GLU A 279 -5.22 15.31 -3.19
CA GLU A 279 -4.60 14.32 -2.30
C GLU A 279 -3.65 14.97 -1.28
N ALA A 280 -2.91 16.01 -1.68
CA ALA A 280 -1.94 16.71 -0.82
C ALA A 280 -2.60 17.68 0.18
N ARG A 281 -3.79 18.22 -0.15
CA ARG A 281 -4.48 19.24 0.64
C ARG A 281 -4.60 18.93 2.14
N PRO A 282 -5.06 17.75 2.57
CA PRO A 282 -5.21 17.44 4.00
C PRO A 282 -3.90 17.58 4.78
N PHE A 283 -2.78 17.20 4.16
CA PHE A 283 -1.46 17.26 4.80
C PHE A 283 -0.96 18.71 4.93
N VAL A 284 -1.23 19.54 3.92
CA VAL A 284 -0.87 20.96 3.90
C VAL A 284 -1.71 21.73 4.92
N GLU A 285 -3.03 21.46 5.01
CA GLU A 285 -3.94 22.04 6.00
C GLU A 285 -3.55 21.64 7.43
N GLN A 286 -3.22 20.36 7.64
CA GLN A 286 -2.77 19.85 8.94
C GLN A 286 -1.47 20.53 9.41
N ALA A 287 -0.60 20.90 8.47
CA ALA A 287 0.61 21.65 8.75
C ALA A 287 0.38 23.16 8.99
N GLY A 288 -0.87 23.63 8.92
CA GLY A 288 -1.23 25.04 9.12
C GLY A 288 -0.72 25.98 8.01
N LEU A 289 -0.50 25.45 6.80
CA LEU A 289 -0.08 26.24 5.66
C LEU A 289 -1.30 26.82 4.92
N PRO A 290 -1.20 28.05 4.38
CA PRO A 290 -2.33 28.68 3.70
C PRO A 290 -2.63 28.00 2.36
N ILE A 291 -3.93 27.88 2.06
CA ILE A 291 -4.44 27.41 0.77
C ILE A 291 -4.99 28.62 0.02
N GLY A 292 -4.33 29.05 -1.04
CA GLY A 292 -4.71 30.18 -1.89
C GLY A 292 -5.00 29.76 -3.34
N ASP A 293 -5.28 30.74 -4.20
CA ASP A 293 -5.63 30.51 -5.61
C ASP A 293 -4.52 29.82 -6.41
N SER A 294 -3.25 30.00 -6.01
CA SER A 294 -2.10 29.36 -6.65
C SER A 294 -1.81 27.94 -6.14
N PHE A 295 -2.65 27.38 -5.25
CA PHE A 295 -2.37 26.11 -4.58
C PHE A 295 -2.07 24.98 -5.56
N GLU A 296 -2.87 24.83 -6.61
CA GLU A 296 -2.68 23.77 -7.61
C GLU A 296 -1.33 23.93 -8.35
N SER A 297 -0.95 25.14 -8.72
CA SER A 297 0.33 25.43 -9.37
C SER A 297 1.51 25.15 -8.45
N VAL A 298 1.38 25.46 -7.15
CA VAL A 298 2.38 25.14 -6.13
C VAL A 298 2.53 23.61 -5.98
N MET A 299 1.43 22.89 -5.95
CA MET A 299 1.44 21.42 -5.86
C MET A 299 2.09 20.79 -7.10
N ALA A 300 1.76 21.28 -8.29
CA ALA A 300 2.35 20.82 -9.55
C ALA A 300 3.88 20.94 -9.57
N ALA A 301 4.42 22.02 -9.01
CA ALA A 301 5.86 22.30 -8.98
C ALA A 301 6.67 21.34 -8.07
N VAL A 302 6.02 20.64 -7.13
CA VAL A 302 6.70 19.75 -6.17
C VAL A 302 6.36 18.27 -6.35
N LYS A 303 5.43 17.95 -7.23
CA LYS A 303 4.90 16.60 -7.41
C LYS A 303 5.97 15.52 -7.64
N ASP A 304 7.01 15.84 -8.39
CA ASP A 304 8.14 14.94 -8.70
C ASP A 304 9.25 14.95 -7.62
N LYS A 305 9.13 15.81 -6.62
CA LYS A 305 10.14 15.99 -5.56
C LYS A 305 9.80 15.25 -4.27
N VAL A 306 8.63 14.64 -4.18
CA VAL A 306 8.14 13.97 -2.98
C VAL A 306 7.86 12.48 -3.27
N ARG A 307 8.11 11.64 -2.29
CA ARG A 307 7.75 10.22 -2.33
C ARG A 307 6.46 9.93 -1.58
N LEU A 308 6.16 10.75 -0.58
CA LEU A 308 5.00 10.64 0.31
C LEU A 308 4.27 11.98 0.41
N LEU A 309 2.95 11.96 0.55
CA LEU A 309 2.16 13.18 0.75
C LEU A 309 2.52 13.91 2.05
N THR A 310 3.03 13.21 3.06
CA THR A 310 3.55 13.81 4.31
C THR A 310 4.78 14.70 4.10
N GLU A 311 5.49 14.56 2.99
CA GLU A 311 6.65 15.39 2.65
C GLU A 311 6.25 16.71 2.00
N VAL A 312 5.02 16.79 1.44
CA VAL A 312 4.55 17.96 0.68
C VAL A 312 4.60 19.25 1.51
N PRO A 313 4.12 19.30 2.76
CA PRO A 313 4.15 20.54 3.55
C PRO A 313 5.56 21.16 3.60
N LYS A 314 6.57 20.33 3.88
CA LYS A 314 7.96 20.77 3.92
C LYS A 314 8.48 21.21 2.54
N ALA A 315 7.99 20.57 1.48
CA ALA A 315 8.41 20.90 0.10
C ALA A 315 7.84 22.22 -0.40
N VAL A 316 6.68 22.65 0.13
CA VAL A 316 5.95 23.84 -0.37
C VAL A 316 5.94 25.02 0.60
N GLU A 317 6.37 24.85 1.85
CA GLU A 317 6.32 25.87 2.89
C GLU A 317 6.81 27.23 2.40
N PHE A 318 8.00 27.26 1.80
CA PHE A 318 8.61 28.48 1.28
C PHE A 318 7.85 29.09 0.08
N LEU A 319 7.01 28.33 -0.62
CA LEU A 319 6.15 28.87 -1.69
C LEU A 319 4.87 29.49 -1.14
N LEU A 320 4.37 28.97 -0.01
CA LEU A 320 3.08 29.36 0.55
C LEU A 320 3.19 30.51 1.59
N ARG A 321 4.33 30.65 2.30
CA ARG A 321 4.56 31.71 3.29
C ARG A 321 5.89 32.41 3.07
N ASP A 322 6.06 33.59 3.67
CA ASP A 322 7.30 34.37 3.54
C ASP A 322 8.22 34.28 4.77
N ASP A 323 7.71 33.76 5.89
CA ASP A 323 8.44 33.50 7.14
C ASP A 323 9.02 32.06 7.14
N PHE A 324 9.95 31.79 6.27
CA PHE A 324 10.64 30.49 6.19
C PHE A 324 12.09 30.59 6.68
N SER A 325 12.64 29.46 7.15
CA SER A 325 14.04 29.39 7.59
C SER A 325 14.99 29.12 6.44
N TYR A 326 16.20 29.68 6.55
CA TYR A 326 17.30 29.37 5.66
C TYR A 326 18.08 28.15 6.17
N ASP A 327 18.41 27.23 5.28
CA ASP A 327 19.32 26.12 5.56
C ASP A 327 20.75 26.66 5.72
N GLY A 328 21.38 26.34 6.85
CA GLY A 328 22.69 26.90 7.19
C GLY A 328 23.81 26.50 6.23
N GLU A 329 23.83 25.26 5.74
CA GLU A 329 24.82 24.79 4.77
C GLU A 329 24.61 25.45 3.40
N ALA A 330 23.35 25.56 2.97
CA ALA A 330 23.01 26.24 1.74
C ALA A 330 23.38 27.72 1.79
N MET A 331 23.12 28.40 2.92
CA MET A 331 23.55 29.80 3.13
C MET A 331 25.07 29.94 3.05
N ALA A 332 25.81 29.17 3.83
CA ALA A 332 27.28 29.21 3.84
C ALA A 332 27.86 28.95 2.44
N LYS A 333 27.29 28.00 1.70
CA LYS A 333 27.70 27.72 0.32
C LYS A 333 27.37 28.88 -0.63
N ALA A 334 26.24 29.55 -0.46
CA ALA A 334 25.89 30.73 -1.27
C ALA A 334 26.85 31.90 -0.97
N GLU A 335 27.15 32.14 0.32
CA GLU A 335 28.04 33.19 0.79
C GLU A 335 29.50 32.97 0.36
N SER A 336 29.92 31.74 0.15
CA SER A 336 31.28 31.41 -0.27
C SER A 336 31.68 31.98 -1.64
N ASN A 337 30.69 32.41 -2.46
CA ASN A 337 30.98 33.07 -3.72
C ASN A 337 31.11 34.59 -3.53
N PRO A 338 32.32 35.17 -3.76
CA PRO A 338 32.58 36.57 -3.46
C PRO A 338 31.72 37.56 -4.26
N ALA A 339 31.22 37.18 -5.42
CA ALA A 339 30.39 38.03 -6.25
C ALA A 339 28.91 38.14 -5.81
N VAL A 340 28.48 37.25 -4.88
CA VAL A 340 27.06 37.15 -4.48
C VAL A 340 26.56 38.49 -3.91
N ARG A 341 27.31 39.12 -3.03
CA ARG A 341 26.93 40.38 -2.41
C ARG A 341 26.72 41.51 -3.47
N ASP A 342 27.62 41.63 -4.42
CA ASP A 342 27.52 42.66 -5.45
C ASP A 342 26.36 42.39 -6.43
N VAL A 343 26.19 41.12 -6.79
CA VAL A 343 25.09 40.71 -7.70
C VAL A 343 23.73 40.94 -7.05
N PHE A 344 23.55 40.44 -5.82
CA PHE A 344 22.24 40.50 -5.14
C PHE A 344 21.92 41.90 -4.63
N GLY A 345 22.91 42.75 -4.37
CA GLY A 345 22.75 44.16 -4.07
C GLY A 345 22.11 44.96 -5.22
N LYS A 346 22.30 44.54 -6.48
CA LYS A 346 21.73 45.15 -7.68
C LYS A 346 20.45 44.46 -8.16
N LEU A 347 20.30 43.15 -7.87
CA LEU A 347 19.28 42.29 -8.47
C LEU A 347 17.86 42.73 -8.14
N ALA A 348 17.58 43.14 -6.90
CA ALA A 348 16.26 43.65 -6.52
C ALA A 348 15.82 44.88 -7.36
N GLY A 349 16.76 45.82 -7.61
CA GLY A 349 16.50 46.96 -8.45
C GLY A 349 16.31 46.64 -9.93
N LEU A 350 16.95 45.59 -10.43
CA LEU A 350 16.74 45.09 -11.79
C LEU A 350 15.40 44.36 -11.89
N PHE A 351 15.01 43.55 -10.89
CA PHE A 351 13.68 42.94 -10.86
C PHE A 351 12.56 44.00 -10.88
N ASP A 352 12.75 45.10 -10.16
CA ASP A 352 11.73 46.18 -10.12
C ASP A 352 11.51 46.83 -11.50
N LYS A 353 12.50 46.85 -12.38
CA LYS A 353 12.41 47.39 -13.74
C LYS A 353 11.74 46.46 -14.75
N ILE A 354 11.43 45.23 -14.41
CA ILE A 354 10.77 44.28 -15.31
C ILE A 354 9.29 44.67 -15.44
N ASP A 355 8.84 45.09 -16.60
CA ASP A 355 7.45 45.44 -16.85
C ASP A 355 6.56 44.19 -16.88
N GLU A 356 6.92 43.17 -17.67
CA GLU A 356 6.22 41.90 -17.76
C GLU A 356 7.03 40.83 -17.05
N TRP A 357 6.57 40.43 -15.86
CA TRP A 357 7.26 39.43 -15.06
C TRP A 357 7.17 38.05 -15.67
N SER A 358 8.31 37.42 -15.89
CA SER A 358 8.46 36.02 -16.29
C SER A 358 9.76 35.45 -15.76
N ALA A 359 9.85 34.11 -15.68
CA ALA A 359 11.09 33.45 -15.29
C ALA A 359 12.27 33.80 -16.21
N ASP A 360 12.03 33.98 -17.51
CA ASP A 360 13.06 34.35 -18.47
C ASP A 360 13.52 35.82 -18.29
N ALA A 361 12.60 36.74 -18.03
CA ALA A 361 12.94 38.11 -17.71
C ALA A 361 13.74 38.23 -16.41
N ALA A 362 13.36 37.44 -15.37
CA ALA A 362 14.10 37.37 -14.11
C ALA A 362 15.49 36.76 -14.29
N LYS A 363 15.65 35.72 -15.10
CA LYS A 363 16.97 35.16 -15.46
C LYS A 363 17.83 36.11 -16.25
N ALA A 364 17.26 36.91 -17.16
CA ALA A 364 17.96 37.96 -17.90
C ALA A 364 18.48 39.05 -16.95
N ALA A 365 17.67 39.53 -16.01
CA ALA A 365 18.08 40.49 -14.98
C ALA A 365 19.21 39.91 -14.08
N LEU A 366 19.14 38.64 -13.72
CA LEU A 366 20.24 37.97 -12.98
C LEU A 366 21.53 37.93 -13.82
N SER A 367 21.43 37.67 -15.13
CA SER A 367 22.54 37.65 -16.07
C SER A 367 23.20 39.01 -16.18
N GLU A 368 22.41 40.09 -16.24
CA GLU A 368 22.89 41.48 -16.25
C GLU A 368 23.60 41.82 -14.96
N ALA A 369 23.02 41.48 -13.80
CA ALA A 369 23.64 41.71 -12.51
C ALA A 369 24.97 40.96 -12.38
N ALA A 370 25.00 39.67 -12.77
CA ALA A 370 26.21 38.87 -12.76
C ALA A 370 27.32 39.42 -13.66
N ALA A 371 26.98 39.79 -14.89
CA ALA A 371 27.93 40.40 -15.83
C ALA A 371 28.53 41.70 -15.29
N SER A 372 27.71 42.55 -14.64
CA SER A 372 28.17 43.81 -14.03
C SER A 372 29.12 43.60 -12.84
N ALA A 373 29.13 42.43 -12.23
CA ALA A 373 30.03 42.02 -11.15
C ALA A 373 31.16 41.10 -11.63
N GLY A 374 31.32 40.90 -12.94
CA GLY A 374 32.35 40.01 -13.51
C GLY A 374 32.13 38.51 -13.22
N ALA A 375 30.91 38.12 -12.88
CA ALA A 375 30.55 36.77 -12.55
C ALA A 375 29.79 36.05 -13.68
N LYS A 376 29.81 34.72 -13.67
CA LYS A 376 28.98 33.94 -14.62
C LYS A 376 27.60 33.67 -14.02
N VAL A 377 26.53 33.86 -14.82
CA VAL A 377 25.13 33.63 -14.38
C VAL A 377 24.91 32.26 -13.77
N GLY A 378 25.55 31.21 -14.32
CA GLY A 378 25.43 29.87 -13.78
C GLY A 378 25.90 29.72 -12.32
N GLN A 379 26.86 30.56 -11.89
CA GLN A 379 27.34 30.57 -10.48
C GLN A 379 26.36 31.28 -9.54
N MET A 380 25.44 32.08 -10.09
CA MET A 380 24.43 32.83 -9.34
C MET A 380 23.08 32.09 -9.21
N MET A 381 22.87 31.04 -9.97
CA MET A 381 21.61 30.24 -9.90
C MET A 381 21.42 29.56 -8.54
N PHE A 382 22.48 29.01 -7.96
CA PHE A 382 22.40 28.40 -6.62
C PHE A 382 22.12 29.47 -5.53
N PRO A 383 22.86 30.59 -5.43
CA PRO A 383 22.51 31.69 -4.54
C PRO A 383 21.08 32.22 -4.74
N LEU A 384 20.59 32.33 -5.99
CA LEU A 384 19.20 32.75 -6.27
C LEU A 384 18.21 31.76 -5.66
N ARG A 385 18.45 30.46 -5.82
CA ARG A 385 17.61 29.43 -5.18
C ARG A 385 17.59 29.62 -3.66
N VAL A 386 18.74 29.77 -3.03
CA VAL A 386 18.82 29.97 -1.56
C VAL A 386 18.10 31.26 -1.17
N ALA A 387 18.30 32.37 -1.89
CA ALA A 387 17.61 33.63 -1.62
C ALA A 387 16.09 33.51 -1.66
N LEU A 388 15.53 32.80 -2.65
CA LEU A 388 14.08 32.69 -2.88
C LEU A 388 13.42 31.57 -2.05
N THR A 389 14.16 30.52 -1.68
CA THR A 389 13.58 29.32 -1.06
C THR A 389 14.14 28.98 0.32
N GLY A 390 15.26 29.58 0.71
CA GLY A 390 16.01 29.22 1.89
C GLY A 390 16.75 27.88 1.78
N ARG A 391 16.76 27.22 0.63
CA ARG A 391 17.24 25.83 0.44
C ARG A 391 18.15 25.69 -0.77
N GLY A 392 19.04 24.68 -0.72
CA GLY A 392 19.93 24.36 -1.85
C GLY A 392 19.29 23.49 -2.93
N GLN A 393 18.15 22.87 -2.65
CA GLN A 393 17.41 21.99 -3.56
C GLN A 393 15.92 22.29 -3.51
N GLY A 394 15.17 21.87 -4.54
CA GLY A 394 13.73 22.08 -4.61
C GLY A 394 13.19 22.10 -6.05
N PRO A 395 12.02 22.71 -6.28
CA PRO A 395 11.38 22.82 -7.58
C PRO A 395 12.24 23.52 -8.64
N ASP A 396 11.84 23.46 -9.90
CA ASP A 396 12.50 24.24 -10.94
C ASP A 396 12.44 25.74 -10.64
N MET A 397 13.52 26.45 -10.94
CA MET A 397 13.60 27.89 -10.64
C MET A 397 12.62 28.73 -11.47
N ALA A 398 12.24 28.25 -12.65
CA ALA A 398 11.21 28.93 -13.42
C ALA A 398 9.85 28.87 -12.71
N ASP A 399 9.49 27.71 -12.16
CA ASP A 399 8.27 27.55 -11.37
C ASP A 399 8.30 28.40 -10.11
N VAL A 400 9.42 28.40 -9.38
CA VAL A 400 9.61 29.23 -8.18
C VAL A 400 9.41 30.71 -8.49
N LEU A 401 10.05 31.22 -9.55
CA LEU A 401 9.95 32.62 -9.95
C LEU A 401 8.53 33.02 -10.37
N ASN A 402 7.86 32.16 -11.14
CA ASN A 402 6.49 32.39 -11.59
C ASN A 402 5.47 32.35 -10.45
N ILE A 403 5.60 31.38 -9.53
CA ILE A 403 4.70 31.21 -8.37
C ILE A 403 4.88 32.36 -7.37
N LEU A 404 6.11 32.75 -7.07
CA LEU A 404 6.37 33.84 -6.13
C LEU A 404 5.98 35.20 -6.71
N GLY A 405 6.12 35.40 -8.00
CA GLY A 405 5.87 36.66 -8.67
C GLY A 405 6.90 37.74 -8.30
N LYS A 406 6.81 38.88 -9.00
CA LYS A 406 7.78 39.98 -8.92
C LYS A 406 8.02 40.48 -7.50
N GLN A 407 6.95 40.84 -6.80
CA GLN A 407 7.06 41.50 -5.48
C GLN A 407 7.68 40.63 -4.40
N ARG A 408 7.28 39.33 -4.34
CA ARG A 408 7.85 38.40 -3.36
C ARG A 408 9.33 38.09 -3.70
N CYS A 409 9.68 37.98 -4.98
CA CYS A 409 11.06 37.79 -5.38
C CYS A 409 11.94 38.98 -4.96
N ILE A 410 11.49 40.24 -5.20
CA ILE A 410 12.20 41.45 -4.76
C ILE A 410 12.39 41.47 -3.24
N SER A 411 11.31 41.21 -2.48
CA SER A 411 11.35 41.17 -1.01
C SER A 411 12.36 40.15 -0.50
N ARG A 412 12.37 38.95 -1.06
CA ARG A 412 13.25 37.85 -0.64
C ARG A 412 14.70 38.08 -1.00
N VAL A 413 14.97 38.67 -2.19
CA VAL A 413 16.32 39.08 -2.57
C VAL A 413 16.86 40.14 -1.59
N ASN A 414 16.03 41.11 -1.18
CA ASN A 414 16.42 42.12 -0.19
C ASN A 414 16.73 41.50 1.18
N VAL A 415 15.86 40.57 1.68
CA VAL A 415 16.09 39.85 2.93
C VAL A 415 17.38 39.03 2.88
N PHE A 416 17.59 38.29 1.78
CA PHE A 416 18.82 37.54 1.58
C PHE A 416 20.07 38.44 1.60
N ASN A 417 20.03 39.55 0.90
CA ASN A 417 21.15 40.50 0.86
C ASN A 417 21.48 41.09 2.24
N GLN A 418 20.46 41.34 3.09
CA GLN A 418 20.66 41.75 4.47
C GLN A 418 21.33 40.66 5.33
N LYS A 419 21.10 39.39 5.03
CA LYS A 419 21.74 38.26 5.73
C LYS A 419 23.17 38.02 5.28
N LEU A 420 23.56 38.46 4.08
CA LEU A 420 24.94 38.42 3.61
C LEU A 420 25.82 39.51 4.26
N ALA A 421 25.22 40.47 4.92
CA ALA A 421 25.91 41.57 5.58
C ALA A 421 26.44 41.12 6.96
#